data_7da88e03158b4dd1ef01d4460651f2fa
#
_entry.id   7da88e03158b4dd1ef01d4460651f2fa
#
_cell.length_a   1.000
_cell.length_b   1.000
_cell.length_c   1.000
_cell.angle_alpha   90.00
_cell.angle_beta   90.00
_cell.angle_gamma   90.00
#
_symmetry.space_group_name_H-M   'P 1'
#
loop_
_entity.id
_entity.type
_entity.pdbx_description
1 polymer ?
#
loop_
_entity_poly.entity_id
_entity_poly.type
_entity_poly.pdbx_seq_one_letter_code
_entity_poly.pdbx_strand_id
1 'polypeptide(L)'
;MKKQKVFVLIKHGVDNQDYSYVNVIGVYSTKTAAKEQMEEEENNILDFYKEEYPDNYEVSDDKDESSWSCSCKDSTMFDELLITESELD
;
A
#
# COMPACT_ATOMS: atom_id res chain seq x y z
N MET A 1 -20.60 1.29 25.39
CA MET A 1 -19.88 2.25 24.56
C MET A 1 -19.96 1.88 23.10
N LYS A 2 -20.04 2.87 22.25
CA LYS A 2 -20.07 2.62 20.82
C LYS A 2 -18.66 2.35 20.32
N LYS A 3 -18.51 1.28 19.55
CA LYS A 3 -17.24 1.02 18.86
C LYS A 3 -17.21 1.87 17.60
N GLN A 4 -16.07 2.44 17.35
CA GLN A 4 -15.85 3.25 16.16
C GLN A 4 -15.01 2.46 15.18
N LYS A 5 -15.49 2.34 13.95
CA LYS A 5 -14.69 1.71 12.88
C LYS A 5 -13.66 2.70 12.36
N VAL A 6 -12.46 2.21 12.18
CA VAL A 6 -11.39 2.97 11.55
C VAL A 6 -10.77 2.13 10.45
N PHE A 7 -10.12 2.80 9.54
CA PHE A 7 -9.46 2.17 8.40
C PHE A 7 -7.99 2.51 8.43
N VAL A 8 -7.16 1.48 8.52
CA VAL A 8 -5.73 1.65 8.68
C VAL A 8 -5.06 1.36 7.35
N LEU A 9 -4.32 2.33 6.83
CA LEU A 9 -3.55 2.17 5.60
C LEU A 9 -2.12 1.76 5.98
N ILE A 10 -1.71 0.62 5.49
CA ILE A 10 -0.41 0.02 5.80
C ILE A 10 0.38 -0.13 4.50
N LYS A 11 1.66 0.22 4.56
CA LYS A 11 2.61 0.00 3.48
C LYS A 11 3.67 -0.98 3.97
N HIS A 12 3.91 -2.03 3.19
CA HIS A 12 4.99 -2.95 3.50
C HIS A 12 5.67 -3.42 2.22
N GLY A 13 6.87 -3.91 2.37
CA GLY A 13 7.61 -4.36 1.19
C GLY A 13 8.94 -4.97 1.54
N VAL A 14 9.67 -5.33 0.48
CA VAL A 14 11.00 -5.92 0.56
C VAL A 14 11.91 -5.14 -0.38
N ASP A 15 13.11 -4.82 0.10
CA ASP A 15 14.12 -4.13 -0.70
C ASP A 15 15.34 -5.04 -0.81
N ASN A 16 15.72 -5.36 -2.05
CA ASN A 16 16.89 -6.20 -2.36
C ASN A 16 16.92 -7.54 -1.64
N GLN A 17 15.73 -8.09 -1.33
CA GLN A 17 15.56 -9.41 -0.71
C GLN A 17 16.10 -9.53 0.73
N ASP A 18 16.85 -8.56 1.19
CA ASP A 18 17.48 -8.61 2.52
C ASP A 18 16.80 -7.74 3.55
N TYR A 19 15.97 -6.80 3.13
CA TYR A 19 15.36 -5.84 4.02
C TYR A 19 13.86 -5.79 3.78
N SER A 20 13.11 -5.95 4.85
CA SER A 20 11.66 -5.79 4.80
C SER A 20 11.22 -4.71 5.75
N TYR A 21 10.12 -4.05 5.42
CA TYR A 21 9.60 -2.97 6.26
C TYR A 21 8.07 -3.03 6.31
N VAL A 22 7.53 -2.50 7.40
CA VAL A 22 6.09 -2.30 7.57
C VAL A 22 5.89 -0.92 8.18
N ASN A 23 5.08 -0.08 7.53
CA ASN A 23 4.78 1.25 8.02
C ASN A 23 3.29 1.49 8.03
N VAL A 24 2.77 2.09 9.10
CA VAL A 24 1.39 2.57 9.11
C VAL A 24 1.41 3.97 8.53
N ILE A 25 0.74 4.15 7.39
CA ILE A 25 0.67 5.45 6.72
C ILE A 25 -0.28 6.37 7.49
N GLY A 26 -1.43 5.84 7.91
CA GLY A 26 -2.40 6.62 8.65
C GLY A 26 -3.59 5.80 9.07
N VAL A 27 -4.42 6.43 9.89
CA VAL A 27 -5.68 5.87 10.39
C VAL A 27 -6.78 6.84 10.00
N TYR A 28 -7.83 6.32 9.38
CA TYR A 28 -8.90 7.15 8.80
C TYR A 28 -10.26 6.72 9.33
N SER A 29 -11.15 7.67 9.46
CA SER A 29 -12.51 7.39 9.95
C SER A 29 -13.41 6.82 8.87
N THR A 30 -13.04 6.94 7.60
CA THR A 30 -13.82 6.40 6.50
C THR A 30 -12.91 5.64 5.52
N LYS A 31 -13.50 4.67 4.84
CA LYS A 31 -12.79 3.92 3.82
C LYS A 31 -12.42 4.82 2.63
N THR A 32 -13.29 5.79 2.31
CA THR A 32 -13.04 6.73 1.23
C THR A 32 -11.76 7.55 1.48
N ALA A 33 -11.60 8.06 2.70
CA ALA A 33 -10.40 8.82 3.06
C ALA A 33 -9.14 7.95 2.96
N ALA A 34 -9.23 6.70 3.41
CA ALA A 34 -8.10 5.76 3.32
C ALA A 34 -7.75 5.49 1.85
N LYS A 35 -8.75 5.31 1.00
CA LYS A 35 -8.51 5.06 -0.43
C LYS A 35 -7.89 6.25 -1.13
N GLU A 36 -8.30 7.45 -0.78
CA GLU A 36 -7.72 8.67 -1.36
C GLU A 36 -6.23 8.76 -1.04
N GLN A 37 -5.87 8.47 0.20
CA GLN A 37 -4.48 8.48 0.62
C GLN A 37 -3.72 7.32 -0.03
N MET A 38 -4.36 6.16 -0.16
CA MET A 38 -3.78 5.01 -0.82
C MET A 38 -3.44 5.32 -2.28
N GLU A 39 -4.34 6.00 -2.99
CA GLU A 39 -4.11 6.39 -4.38
C GLU A 39 -2.90 7.32 -4.50
N GLU A 40 -2.75 8.27 -3.58
CA GLU A 40 -1.60 9.15 -3.56
C GLU A 40 -0.31 8.36 -3.36
N GLU A 41 -0.32 7.39 -2.43
CA GLU A 41 0.84 6.54 -2.19
C GLU A 41 1.14 5.63 -3.39
N GLU A 42 0.10 5.12 -4.07
CA GLU A 42 0.28 4.32 -5.29
C GLU A 42 1.03 5.13 -6.35
N ASN A 43 0.64 6.38 -6.54
CA ASN A 43 1.28 7.24 -7.52
C ASN A 43 2.75 7.50 -7.19
N ASN A 44 3.06 7.71 -5.91
CA ASN A 44 4.43 7.91 -5.46
C ASN A 44 5.28 6.67 -5.70
N ILE A 45 4.74 5.49 -5.42
CA ILE A 45 5.44 4.23 -5.64
C ILE A 45 5.65 4.01 -7.14
N LEU A 46 4.62 4.25 -7.94
CA LEU A 46 4.72 4.08 -9.39
C LEU A 46 5.77 5.00 -9.99
N ASP A 47 5.84 6.26 -9.55
CA ASP A 47 6.83 7.19 -10.03
C ASP A 47 8.24 6.67 -9.77
N PHE A 48 8.48 6.12 -8.58
CA PHE A 48 9.75 5.51 -8.24
C PHE A 48 10.08 4.34 -9.18
N TYR A 49 9.13 3.42 -9.38
CA TYR A 49 9.35 2.25 -10.23
C TYR A 49 9.54 2.63 -11.70
N LYS A 50 8.81 3.62 -12.18
CA LYS A 50 8.97 4.09 -13.56
C LYS A 50 10.35 4.68 -13.80
N GLU A 51 10.91 5.33 -12.80
CA GLU A 51 12.23 5.94 -12.89
C GLU A 51 13.35 4.91 -12.75
N GLU A 52 13.24 4.02 -11.76
CA GLU A 52 14.31 3.06 -11.43
C GLU A 52 14.24 1.76 -12.24
N TYR A 53 13.04 1.35 -12.61
CA TYR A 53 12.82 0.06 -13.29
C TYR A 53 11.89 0.22 -14.48
N PRO A 54 12.23 1.11 -15.45
CA PRO A 54 11.34 1.33 -16.59
C PRO A 54 11.09 0.02 -17.34
N ASP A 55 9.80 -0.28 -17.60
CA ASP A 55 9.37 -1.48 -18.32
C ASP A 55 9.70 -2.80 -17.62
N ASN A 56 10.13 -2.74 -16.36
CA ASN A 56 10.55 -3.95 -15.63
C ASN A 56 9.86 -4.11 -14.29
N TYR A 57 8.62 -3.63 -14.18
CA TYR A 57 7.81 -3.76 -12.97
C TYR A 57 6.41 -4.22 -13.32
N GLU A 58 5.71 -4.73 -12.31
CA GLU A 58 4.33 -5.20 -12.43
C GLU A 58 3.48 -4.60 -11.33
N VAL A 59 2.23 -4.30 -11.66
CA VAL A 59 1.25 -3.76 -10.72
C VAL A 59 0.12 -4.78 -10.56
N SER A 60 -0.28 -5.02 -9.33
CA SER A 60 -1.43 -5.87 -9.02
C SER A 60 -2.41 -5.06 -8.16
N ASP A 61 -3.66 -5.02 -8.56
CA ASP A 61 -4.69 -4.24 -7.91
C ASP A 61 -5.86 -5.14 -7.56
N ASP A 62 -6.27 -5.12 -6.30
CA ASP A 62 -7.42 -5.88 -5.85
C ASP A 62 -8.70 -5.17 -6.28
N LYS A 63 -9.66 -5.92 -6.79
CA LYS A 63 -10.94 -5.39 -7.23
C LYS A 63 -11.71 -4.68 -6.12
N ASP A 64 -11.45 -5.05 -4.86
CA ASP A 64 -12.07 -4.40 -3.71
C ASP A 64 -11.42 -3.05 -3.39
N GLU A 65 -10.34 -2.73 -4.05
CA GLU A 65 -9.58 -1.51 -3.81
C GLU A 65 -9.06 -1.41 -2.39
N SER A 66 -8.92 -2.55 -1.70
CA SER A 66 -8.37 -2.59 -0.34
C SER A 66 -6.92 -3.04 -0.33
N SER A 67 -6.38 -3.48 -1.46
CA SER A 67 -4.96 -3.82 -1.57
C SER A 67 -4.43 -3.46 -2.95
N TRP A 68 -3.14 -3.17 -3.00
CA TRP A 68 -2.45 -2.80 -4.22
C TRP A 68 -0.98 -3.14 -4.05
N SER A 69 -0.34 -3.64 -5.08
CA SER A 69 1.07 -3.95 -4.99
C SER A 69 1.80 -3.62 -6.29
N CYS A 70 3.08 -3.36 -6.16
CA CYS A 70 3.97 -3.14 -7.29
C CYS A 70 5.29 -3.84 -6.99
N SER A 71 5.83 -4.54 -7.96
CA SER A 71 7.09 -5.27 -7.78
C SER A 71 7.92 -5.24 -9.04
N CYS A 72 9.23 -5.39 -8.86
CA CYS A 72 10.13 -5.62 -9.98
C CYS A 72 9.86 -6.99 -10.58
N LYS A 73 10.05 -7.12 -11.88
CA LYS A 73 9.89 -8.42 -12.55
C LYS A 73 10.94 -9.43 -12.11
N ASP A 74 12.09 -8.97 -11.63
CA ASP A 74 13.14 -9.87 -11.13
C ASP A 74 12.95 -10.21 -9.65
N SER A 75 11.89 -9.72 -9.02
CA SER A 75 11.49 -10.01 -7.64
C SER A 75 12.46 -9.50 -6.59
N THR A 76 13.32 -8.54 -6.91
CA THR A 76 14.23 -7.97 -5.91
C THR A 76 13.59 -6.87 -5.07
N MET A 77 12.50 -6.27 -5.55
CA MET A 77 11.78 -5.25 -4.82
C MET A 77 10.28 -5.48 -4.90
N PHE A 78 9.60 -5.16 -3.83
CA PHE A 78 8.16 -5.34 -3.71
C PHE A 78 7.61 -4.30 -2.74
N ASP A 79 6.52 -3.63 -3.13
CA ASP A 79 5.80 -2.69 -2.27
C ASP A 79 4.33 -3.00 -2.33
N GLU A 80 3.68 -3.05 -1.18
CA GLU A 80 2.26 -3.33 -1.08
C GLU A 80 1.57 -2.32 -0.17
N LEU A 81 0.37 -1.94 -0.56
CA LEU A 81 -0.50 -1.08 0.24
C LEU A 81 -1.76 -1.86 0.60
N LEU A 82 -2.15 -1.79 1.87
CA LEU A 82 -3.33 -2.49 2.39
C LEU A 82 -4.17 -1.54 3.21
N ILE A 83 -5.49 -1.66 3.08
CA ILE A 83 -6.43 -1.00 3.98
C ILE A 83 -7.07 -2.08 4.83
N THR A 84 -6.90 -1.95 6.14
CA THR A 84 -7.46 -2.90 7.11
C THR A 84 -8.49 -2.19 7.96
N GLU A 85 -9.67 -2.80 8.11
CA GLU A 85 -10.70 -2.27 8.98
C GLU A 85 -10.43 -2.72 10.41
N SER A 86 -10.57 -1.79 11.35
CA SER A 86 -10.39 -2.09 12.77
C SER A 86 -11.45 -1.34 13.58
N GLU A 87 -11.62 -1.71 14.83
CA GLU A 87 -12.57 -1.07 15.72
C GLU A 87 -11.84 -0.48 16.94
N LEU A 88 -12.25 0.73 17.31
CA LEU A 88 -11.77 1.38 18.52
C LEU A 88 -12.90 1.43 19.54
N ASP A 89 -12.59 1.09 20.76
CA ASP A 89 -13.54 1.20 21.86
C ASP A 89 -13.55 2.60 22.45
#